data_8794ba6be098e44ba4223aee924cc200
#
_entry.id   8794ba6be098e44ba4223aee924cc200
#
_cell.length_a   1.000
_cell.length_b   1.000
_cell.length_c   1.000
_cell.angle_alpha   90.00
_cell.angle_beta   90.00
_cell.angle_gamma   90.00
#
_symmetry.space_group_name_H-M   'P 1'
#
loop_
_entity.id
_entity.type
_entity.pdbx_description
1 polymer ?
#
loop_
_entity_poly.entity_id
_entity_poly.type
_entity_poly.pdbx_seq_one_letter_code
_entity_poly.pdbx_strand_id
1 'polypeptide(L)'
;MQKDNTPNLAIPSLGLALIPIILTIALLGVQIFYYDDFTPHIALAIGFAITALVGWSQGYRWKDIESGAFHVLHVAMPSIATLIVVGMLVSTWIASGTVPMLIFYGLELIDPSWFLAASMLLCSVVSLSIGSSWTTVGTVGLALIGIGSAFGVPIYWSAGAVVSGAFFGDKISPLSDTTNLAAAVTETNVFDHIRNMMPTTIPAMVIAFVIYLIVGGQTDVDTAQLAQIAQFKEGLSSHFDLGILPLIPLIVVMALAFFKVSPIPALFTGFILGAIVAAVNYDYNLNQVLTFAHSGFKISTDTASLDSLLNRGGVSSMTWVITLMMFALAFGGALERTRCLESVVRSILRLTKGFRGLQTSAILTSVATNVVSGDVYLSIALPGRMYGPEYSKHGYSRLNLSRAIEEGGTLVSPLIPWNAGGAFVIGTLGLTVVSGDYSALLYIPLAFACWLSPVIGIIYAQTGWFSKRSDEDVMSTQPDSENSSQPQSLKGNI
;
A
#
# COMPACT_ATOMS: atom_id res chain seq x y z
N MET A 1 -11.41 19.72 19.54
CA MET A 1 -11.59 20.53 18.32
C MET A 1 -10.94 21.89 18.54
N GLN A 2 -9.66 22.02 18.23
CA GLN A 2 -9.02 23.35 18.16
C GLN A 2 -9.56 24.05 16.91
N LYS A 3 -10.13 25.25 17.10
CA LYS A 3 -10.51 26.13 15.98
C LYS A 3 -9.27 26.34 15.12
N ASP A 4 -9.36 25.86 13.88
CA ASP A 4 -8.36 26.09 12.85
C ASP A 4 -8.31 27.60 12.55
N ASN A 5 -7.44 28.31 13.23
CA ASN A 5 -7.12 29.72 12.98
C ASN A 5 -6.19 29.81 11.76
N THR A 6 -6.58 29.13 10.65
CA THR A 6 -5.84 29.27 9.40
C THR A 6 -6.03 30.70 8.88
N PRO A 7 -4.95 31.45 8.67
CA PRO A 7 -5.08 32.69 7.94
C PRO A 7 -5.66 32.38 6.56
N ASN A 8 -6.76 33.05 6.20
CA ASN A 8 -7.45 32.86 4.91
C ASN A 8 -6.64 33.57 3.81
N LEU A 9 -5.37 33.11 3.63
CA LEU A 9 -4.44 33.66 2.66
C LEU A 9 -4.84 33.21 1.24
N ALA A 10 -4.51 34.05 0.27
CA ALA A 10 -4.80 33.78 -1.13
C ALA A 10 -4.14 32.47 -1.59
N ILE A 11 -4.82 31.74 -2.48
CA ILE A 11 -4.24 30.55 -3.13
C ILE A 11 -3.11 31.04 -4.04
N PRO A 12 -1.91 30.43 -3.98
CA PRO A 12 -0.80 30.81 -4.84
C PRO A 12 -1.14 30.61 -6.31
N SER A 13 -0.51 31.40 -7.19
CA SER A 13 -0.62 31.17 -8.63
C SER A 13 -0.08 29.76 -8.97
N LEU A 14 -0.57 29.14 -10.05
CA LEU A 14 -0.11 27.81 -10.48
C LEU A 14 1.41 27.76 -10.66
N GLY A 15 2.01 28.79 -11.30
CA GLY A 15 3.46 28.84 -11.50
C GLY A 15 4.23 28.80 -10.19
N LEU A 16 3.79 29.57 -9.19
CA LEU A 16 4.43 29.60 -7.87
C LEU A 16 4.22 28.30 -7.11
N ALA A 17 3.05 27.67 -7.21
CA ALA A 17 2.74 26.39 -6.58
C ALA A 17 3.54 25.21 -7.16
N LEU A 18 3.90 25.28 -8.44
CA LEU A 18 4.68 24.25 -9.13
C LEU A 18 6.19 24.32 -8.83
N ILE A 19 6.72 25.46 -8.39
CA ILE A 19 8.16 25.62 -8.11
C ILE A 19 8.68 24.53 -7.17
N PRO A 20 8.16 24.36 -5.94
CA PRO A 20 8.67 23.34 -5.02
C PRO A 20 8.54 21.92 -5.57
N ILE A 21 7.45 21.63 -6.28
CA ILE A 21 7.16 20.31 -6.83
C ILE A 21 8.17 19.97 -7.94
N ILE A 22 8.33 20.88 -8.94
CA ILE A 22 9.21 20.66 -10.09
C ILE A 22 10.67 20.59 -9.64
N LEU A 23 11.11 21.49 -8.75
CA LEU A 23 12.49 21.49 -8.29
C LEU A 23 12.82 20.23 -7.47
N THR A 24 11.89 19.75 -6.65
CA THR A 24 12.09 18.49 -5.88
C THR A 24 12.18 17.30 -6.82
N ILE A 25 11.27 17.17 -7.80
CA ILE A 25 11.29 16.09 -8.78
C ILE A 25 12.56 16.17 -9.64
N ALA A 26 12.97 17.36 -10.08
CA ALA A 26 14.20 17.53 -10.84
C ALA A 26 15.44 17.13 -10.02
N LEU A 27 15.50 17.50 -8.74
CA LEU A 27 16.59 17.14 -7.84
C LEU A 27 16.65 15.62 -7.61
N LEU A 28 15.50 14.97 -7.39
CA LEU A 28 15.40 13.51 -7.32
C LEU A 28 15.87 12.85 -8.62
N GLY A 29 15.45 13.38 -9.76
CA GLY A 29 15.88 12.88 -11.07
C GLY A 29 17.38 12.99 -11.28
N VAL A 30 17.99 14.13 -10.94
CA VAL A 30 19.44 14.32 -11.01
C VAL A 30 20.16 13.34 -10.06
N GLN A 31 19.66 13.19 -8.84
CA GLN A 31 20.26 12.29 -7.86
C GLN A 31 20.25 10.84 -8.34
N ILE A 32 19.13 10.36 -8.87
CA ILE A 32 18.98 8.98 -9.33
C ILE A 32 19.71 8.74 -10.66
N PHE A 33 19.49 9.59 -11.68
CA PHE A 33 19.97 9.29 -13.05
C PHE A 33 21.37 9.83 -13.37
N TYR A 34 21.86 10.82 -12.63
CA TYR A 34 23.17 11.40 -12.88
C TYR A 34 24.20 10.95 -11.83
N TYR A 35 23.83 10.91 -10.55
CA TYR A 35 24.72 10.49 -9.46
C TYR A 35 24.59 9.01 -9.09
N ASP A 36 23.62 8.31 -9.68
CA ASP A 36 23.37 6.90 -9.40
C ASP A 36 23.16 6.61 -7.90
N ASP A 37 22.50 7.55 -7.21
CA ASP A 37 22.25 7.51 -5.77
C ASP A 37 20.76 7.60 -5.46
N PHE A 38 20.24 6.64 -4.68
CA PHE A 38 18.87 6.60 -4.24
C PHE A 38 18.76 6.96 -2.75
N THR A 39 19.01 8.23 -2.43
CA THR A 39 18.83 8.79 -1.08
C THR A 39 17.87 9.99 -1.09
N PRO A 40 16.58 9.77 -1.35
CA PRO A 40 15.62 10.85 -1.60
C PRO A 40 15.36 11.78 -0.39
N HIS A 41 15.85 11.43 0.80
CA HIS A 41 15.66 12.20 2.03
C HIS A 41 16.04 13.67 1.90
N ILE A 42 17.23 13.93 1.38
CA ILE A 42 17.77 15.30 1.28
C ILE A 42 17.04 16.10 0.19
N ALA A 43 16.70 15.46 -0.93
CA ALA A 43 15.90 16.09 -1.97
C ALA A 43 14.53 16.53 -1.45
N LEU A 44 13.87 15.68 -0.65
CA LEU A 44 12.60 15.99 0.00
C LEU A 44 12.73 17.09 1.08
N ALA A 45 13.84 17.09 1.85
CA ALA A 45 14.12 18.16 2.81
C ALA A 45 14.32 19.51 2.12
N ILE A 46 15.03 19.54 0.98
CA ILE A 46 15.19 20.74 0.15
C ILE A 46 13.83 21.16 -0.42
N GLY A 47 13.01 20.22 -0.89
CA GLY A 47 11.65 20.46 -1.34
C GLY A 47 10.79 21.13 -0.26
N PHE A 48 10.87 20.64 0.97
CA PHE A 48 10.22 21.27 2.13
C PHE A 48 10.71 22.70 2.34
N ALA A 49 12.02 22.94 2.30
CA ALA A 49 12.60 24.28 2.47
C ALA A 49 12.14 25.25 1.35
N ILE A 50 12.11 24.79 0.09
CA ILE A 50 11.60 25.57 -1.04
C ILE A 50 10.11 25.89 -0.84
N THR A 51 9.30 24.91 -0.39
CA THR A 51 7.88 25.11 -0.07
C THR A 51 7.70 26.15 1.03
N ALA A 52 8.57 26.12 2.05
CA ALA A 52 8.56 27.12 3.12
C ALA A 52 8.86 28.52 2.62
N LEU A 53 9.83 28.69 1.72
CA LEU A 53 10.16 29.97 1.08
C LEU A 53 8.98 30.47 0.23
N VAL A 54 8.35 29.60 -0.56
CA VAL A 54 7.15 29.94 -1.33
C VAL A 54 6.01 30.35 -0.39
N GLY A 55 5.76 29.59 0.68
CA GLY A 55 4.75 29.93 1.69
C GLY A 55 5.03 31.27 2.34
N TRP A 56 6.28 31.54 2.70
CA TRP A 56 6.68 32.82 3.28
C TRP A 56 6.42 34.00 2.33
N SER A 57 6.73 33.83 1.06
CA SER A 57 6.43 34.85 0.03
C SER A 57 4.93 35.13 -0.10
N GLN A 58 4.07 34.20 0.30
CA GLN A 58 2.61 34.32 0.33
C GLN A 58 2.07 34.85 1.67
N GLY A 59 2.95 35.15 2.63
CA GLY A 59 2.56 35.68 3.94
C GLY A 59 2.33 34.63 5.03
N TYR A 60 2.62 33.34 4.78
CA TYR A 60 2.61 32.33 5.82
C TYR A 60 3.77 32.52 6.77
N ARG A 61 3.53 32.32 8.07
CA ARG A 61 4.58 32.30 9.08
C ARG A 61 5.19 30.91 9.17
N TRP A 62 6.45 30.82 9.63
CA TRP A 62 7.10 29.54 9.86
C TRP A 62 6.22 28.56 10.67
N LYS A 63 5.62 29.04 11.76
CA LYS A 63 4.72 28.24 12.61
C LYS A 63 3.53 27.63 11.85
N ASP A 64 3.03 28.32 10.83
CA ASP A 64 1.91 27.81 10.03
C ASP A 64 2.37 26.63 9.18
N ILE A 65 3.54 26.74 8.56
CA ILE A 65 4.14 25.72 7.69
C ILE A 65 4.56 24.51 8.54
N GLU A 66 5.25 24.75 9.65
CA GLU A 66 5.64 23.74 10.63
C GLU A 66 4.41 22.97 11.16
N SER A 67 3.34 23.67 11.49
CA SER A 67 2.07 23.08 11.93
C SER A 67 1.48 22.16 10.85
N GLY A 68 1.57 22.53 9.58
CA GLY A 68 1.13 21.68 8.45
C GLY A 68 1.94 20.40 8.36
N ALA A 69 3.26 20.51 8.42
CA ALA A 69 4.15 19.34 8.41
C ALA A 69 3.87 18.39 9.58
N PHE A 70 3.78 18.92 10.80
CA PHE A 70 3.48 18.10 11.98
C PHE A 70 2.06 17.52 11.98
N HIS A 71 1.09 18.20 11.38
CA HIS A 71 -0.26 17.67 11.24
C HIS A 71 -0.26 16.37 10.42
N VAL A 72 0.38 16.38 9.24
CA VAL A 72 0.45 15.20 8.36
C VAL A 72 1.29 14.09 9.01
N LEU A 73 2.40 14.43 9.66
CA LEU A 73 3.19 13.47 10.43
C LEU A 73 2.35 12.83 11.56
N HIS A 74 1.53 13.60 12.27
CA HIS A 74 0.65 13.08 13.32
C HIS A 74 -0.39 12.11 12.76
N VAL A 75 -0.99 12.41 11.62
CA VAL A 75 -1.94 11.51 10.93
C VAL A 75 -1.25 10.21 10.52
N ALA A 76 0.02 10.25 10.11
CA ALA A 76 0.78 9.09 9.68
C ALA A 76 1.48 8.32 10.83
N MET A 77 1.37 8.76 12.09
CA MET A 77 1.98 8.07 13.24
C MET A 77 1.61 6.58 13.34
N PRO A 78 0.36 6.16 13.07
CA PRO A 78 0.04 4.73 13.05
C PRO A 78 0.86 3.93 12.02
N SER A 79 1.12 4.51 10.85
CA SER A 79 1.95 3.88 9.81
C SER A 79 3.41 3.72 10.27
N ILE A 80 3.97 4.76 10.90
CA ILE A 80 5.32 4.71 11.48
C ILE A 80 5.41 3.65 12.59
N ALA A 81 4.42 3.61 13.48
CA ALA A 81 4.35 2.60 14.53
C ALA A 81 4.26 1.17 13.95
N THR A 82 3.49 0.99 12.87
CA THR A 82 3.39 -0.30 12.17
C THR A 82 4.75 -0.73 11.61
N LEU A 83 5.52 0.16 11.00
CA LEU A 83 6.87 -0.14 10.50
C LEU A 83 7.80 -0.62 11.62
N ILE A 84 7.78 0.04 12.77
CA ILE A 84 8.57 -0.36 13.94
C ILE A 84 8.19 -1.77 14.39
N VAL A 85 6.89 -2.02 14.53
CA VAL A 85 6.38 -3.34 14.97
C VAL A 85 6.70 -4.42 13.94
N VAL A 86 6.56 -4.14 12.64
CA VAL A 86 6.92 -5.09 11.56
C VAL A 86 8.41 -5.41 11.60
N GLY A 87 9.28 -4.43 11.83
CA GLY A 87 10.71 -4.69 11.98
C GLY A 87 11.00 -5.71 13.11
N MET A 88 10.38 -5.53 14.27
CA MET A 88 10.48 -6.47 15.39
C MET A 88 9.87 -7.83 15.08
N LEU A 89 8.71 -7.85 14.43
CA LEU A 89 7.98 -9.07 14.06
C LEU A 89 8.81 -9.93 13.10
N VAL A 90 9.34 -9.32 12.02
CA VAL A 90 10.13 -10.05 11.00
C VAL A 90 11.29 -10.79 11.65
N SER A 91 12.08 -10.11 12.49
CA SER A 91 13.25 -10.73 13.12
C SER A 91 12.87 -11.85 14.09
N THR A 92 11.81 -11.68 14.89
CA THR A 92 11.38 -12.71 15.85
C THR A 92 10.68 -13.87 15.16
N TRP A 93 10.00 -13.65 14.04
CA TRP A 93 9.41 -14.73 13.25
C TRP A 93 10.47 -15.56 12.51
N ILE A 94 11.59 -14.95 12.14
CA ILE A 94 12.73 -15.71 11.64
C ILE A 94 13.36 -16.50 12.80
N ALA A 95 13.65 -15.85 13.92
CA ALA A 95 14.26 -16.47 15.09
C ALA A 95 13.42 -17.62 15.69
N SER A 96 12.10 -17.53 15.65
CA SER A 96 11.16 -18.57 16.13
C SER A 96 11.00 -19.76 15.18
N GLY A 97 11.52 -19.66 13.94
CA GLY A 97 11.28 -20.65 12.91
C GLY A 97 9.98 -20.47 12.14
N THR A 98 9.15 -19.46 12.45
CA THR A 98 7.87 -19.21 11.76
C THR A 98 8.09 -18.96 10.25
N VAL A 99 8.96 -18.02 9.88
CA VAL A 99 9.28 -17.75 8.48
C VAL A 99 10.00 -18.93 7.82
N PRO A 100 11.04 -19.51 8.42
CA PRO A 100 11.68 -20.73 7.91
C PRO A 100 10.71 -21.88 7.60
N MET A 101 9.79 -22.15 8.50
CA MET A 101 8.79 -23.18 8.33
C MET A 101 7.82 -22.88 7.18
N LEU A 102 7.35 -21.64 7.07
CA LEU A 102 6.49 -21.22 5.96
C LEU A 102 7.18 -21.38 4.62
N ILE A 103 8.48 -21.07 4.55
CA ILE A 103 9.29 -21.29 3.35
C ILE A 103 9.39 -22.79 3.06
N PHE A 104 9.74 -23.60 4.05
CA PHE A 104 9.92 -25.04 3.88
C PHE A 104 8.67 -25.72 3.32
N TYR A 105 7.51 -25.54 3.98
CA TYR A 105 6.25 -26.11 3.50
C TYR A 105 5.73 -25.44 2.22
N GLY A 106 6.00 -24.18 2.01
CA GLY A 106 5.69 -23.50 0.76
C GLY A 106 6.42 -24.10 -0.44
N LEU A 107 7.69 -24.50 -0.26
CA LEU A 107 8.48 -25.23 -1.26
C LEU A 107 7.97 -26.65 -1.54
N GLU A 108 7.19 -27.24 -0.64
CA GLU A 108 6.54 -28.53 -0.86
C GLU A 108 5.19 -28.43 -1.53
N LEU A 109 4.44 -27.37 -1.25
CA LEU A 109 3.06 -27.22 -1.67
C LEU A 109 2.88 -26.46 -2.97
N ILE A 110 3.81 -25.54 -3.30
CA ILE A 110 3.71 -24.66 -4.45
C ILE A 110 4.69 -25.13 -5.52
N ASP A 111 4.17 -25.40 -6.71
CA ASP A 111 5.00 -25.69 -7.86
C ASP A 111 5.60 -24.39 -8.43
N PRO A 112 6.91 -24.35 -8.76
CA PRO A 112 7.57 -23.16 -9.31
C PRO A 112 6.88 -22.54 -10.52
N SER A 113 6.29 -23.37 -11.39
CA SER A 113 5.68 -22.93 -12.66
C SER A 113 4.48 -21.99 -12.47
N TRP A 114 3.80 -22.03 -11.33
CA TRP A 114 2.66 -21.15 -11.05
C TRP A 114 2.83 -20.35 -9.75
N PHE A 115 4.04 -20.36 -9.18
CA PHE A 115 4.38 -19.69 -7.92
C PHE A 115 3.97 -18.21 -7.90
N LEU A 116 4.27 -17.45 -8.96
CA LEU A 116 3.94 -16.02 -9.02
C LEU A 116 2.43 -15.78 -8.98
N ALA A 117 1.67 -16.55 -9.76
CA ALA A 117 0.21 -16.47 -9.78
C ALA A 117 -0.40 -16.89 -8.44
N ALA A 118 0.11 -17.96 -7.83
CA ALA A 118 -0.29 -18.41 -6.50
C ALA A 118 0.00 -17.36 -5.42
N SER A 119 1.18 -16.73 -5.47
CA SER A 119 1.58 -15.69 -4.53
C SER A 119 0.62 -14.48 -4.59
N MET A 120 0.26 -14.04 -5.79
CA MET A 120 -0.71 -12.97 -5.98
C MET A 120 -2.08 -13.36 -5.41
N LEU A 121 -2.60 -14.56 -5.73
CA LEU A 121 -3.90 -15.01 -5.25
C LEU A 121 -3.93 -15.17 -3.73
N LEU A 122 -2.90 -15.77 -3.14
CA LEU A 122 -2.81 -15.96 -1.69
C LEU A 122 -2.80 -14.60 -0.97
N CYS A 123 -1.98 -13.66 -1.42
CA CYS A 123 -1.96 -12.31 -0.88
C CYS A 123 -3.31 -11.59 -1.05
N SER A 124 -4.02 -11.84 -2.18
CA SER A 124 -5.34 -11.24 -2.41
C SER A 124 -6.39 -11.74 -1.42
N VAL A 125 -6.43 -13.06 -1.21
CA VAL A 125 -7.38 -13.69 -0.27
C VAL A 125 -7.10 -13.25 1.17
N VAL A 126 -5.83 -13.26 1.57
CA VAL A 126 -5.43 -12.85 2.92
C VAL A 126 -5.75 -11.38 3.15
N SER A 127 -5.37 -10.50 2.23
CA SER A 127 -5.58 -9.06 2.33
C SER A 127 -7.07 -8.69 2.32
N LEU A 128 -7.88 -9.34 1.47
CA LEU A 128 -9.34 -9.19 1.45
C LEU A 128 -9.97 -9.55 2.81
N SER A 129 -9.49 -10.65 3.40
CA SER A 129 -10.00 -11.17 4.67
C SER A 129 -9.64 -10.28 5.86
N ILE A 130 -8.44 -9.72 5.86
CA ILE A 130 -7.89 -8.88 6.94
C ILE A 130 -8.27 -7.40 6.74
N GLY A 131 -8.37 -6.93 5.50
CA GLY A 131 -8.54 -5.52 5.15
C GLY A 131 -7.26 -4.71 5.32
N SER A 132 -6.08 -5.33 5.10
CA SER A 132 -4.80 -4.65 5.25
C SER A 132 -3.74 -5.23 4.32
N SER A 133 -3.33 -4.45 3.33
CA SER A 133 -2.18 -4.78 2.48
C SER A 133 -0.88 -4.85 3.28
N TRP A 134 -0.70 -3.97 4.24
CA TRP A 134 0.50 -3.91 5.07
C TRP A 134 0.70 -5.16 5.92
N THR A 135 -0.35 -5.61 6.60
CA THR A 135 -0.30 -6.86 7.38
C THR A 135 0.01 -8.05 6.46
N THR A 136 -0.62 -8.11 5.28
CA THR A 136 -0.41 -9.20 4.33
C THR A 136 1.03 -9.22 3.80
N VAL A 137 1.58 -8.07 3.39
CA VAL A 137 2.96 -7.95 2.93
C VAL A 137 3.96 -8.32 4.04
N GLY A 138 3.71 -7.83 5.28
CA GLY A 138 4.59 -8.07 6.42
C GLY A 138 4.55 -9.49 7.00
N THR A 139 3.58 -10.29 6.61
CA THR A 139 3.42 -11.68 7.09
C THR A 139 3.61 -12.68 5.96
N VAL A 140 2.57 -12.99 5.23
CA VAL A 140 2.58 -13.96 4.12
C VAL A 140 3.50 -13.49 2.99
N GLY A 141 3.52 -12.20 2.68
CA GLY A 141 4.38 -11.64 1.64
C GLY A 141 5.86 -11.92 1.87
N LEU A 142 6.32 -11.78 3.12
CA LEU A 142 7.71 -12.07 3.48
C LEU A 142 8.08 -13.54 3.24
N ALA A 143 7.21 -14.48 3.61
CA ALA A 143 7.42 -15.91 3.36
C ALA A 143 7.49 -16.22 1.86
N LEU A 144 6.62 -15.60 1.06
CA LEU A 144 6.60 -15.76 -0.40
C LEU A 144 7.87 -15.21 -1.07
N ILE A 145 8.46 -14.13 -0.56
CA ILE A 145 9.79 -13.68 -1.01
C ILE A 145 10.85 -14.77 -0.77
N GLY A 146 10.78 -15.44 0.38
CA GLY A 146 11.68 -16.55 0.69
C GLY A 146 11.51 -17.75 -0.24
N ILE A 147 10.28 -18.15 -0.49
CA ILE A 147 9.94 -19.26 -1.42
C ILE A 147 10.43 -18.91 -2.84
N GLY A 148 10.15 -17.69 -3.32
CA GLY A 148 10.61 -17.24 -4.62
C GLY A 148 12.14 -17.25 -4.76
N SER A 149 12.85 -16.82 -3.70
CA SER A 149 14.31 -16.87 -3.65
C SER A 149 14.85 -18.30 -3.77
N ALA A 150 14.22 -19.26 -3.08
CA ALA A 150 14.57 -20.67 -3.15
C ALA A 150 14.29 -21.30 -4.54
N PHE A 151 13.24 -20.83 -5.22
CA PHE A 151 12.94 -21.21 -6.62
C PHE A 151 13.84 -20.50 -7.65
N GLY A 152 14.75 -19.63 -7.21
CA GLY A 152 15.60 -18.84 -8.14
C GLY A 152 14.83 -17.72 -8.84
N VAL A 153 13.61 -17.40 -8.41
CA VAL A 153 12.82 -16.29 -8.97
C VAL A 153 13.40 -14.97 -8.50
N PRO A 154 13.74 -14.05 -9.43
CA PRO A 154 14.24 -12.72 -9.04
C PRO A 154 13.26 -12.02 -8.08
N ILE A 155 13.80 -11.38 -7.02
CA ILE A 155 13.02 -10.80 -5.92
C ILE A 155 11.95 -9.82 -6.40
N TYR A 156 12.22 -9.07 -7.46
CA TYR A 156 11.29 -8.09 -8.01
C TYR A 156 10.02 -8.71 -8.64
N TRP A 157 10.09 -9.94 -9.19
CA TRP A 157 8.92 -10.67 -9.66
C TRP A 157 8.04 -11.13 -8.49
N SER A 158 8.67 -11.73 -7.48
CA SER A 158 7.96 -12.16 -6.27
C SER A 158 7.32 -10.96 -5.55
N ALA A 159 8.06 -9.85 -5.42
CA ALA A 159 7.55 -8.63 -4.82
C ALA A 159 6.40 -8.02 -5.63
N GLY A 160 6.50 -7.99 -6.96
CA GLY A 160 5.43 -7.52 -7.85
C GLY A 160 4.14 -8.32 -7.68
N ALA A 161 4.24 -9.66 -7.60
CA ALA A 161 3.09 -10.54 -7.37
C ALA A 161 2.47 -10.34 -5.97
N VAL A 162 3.29 -10.29 -4.92
CA VAL A 162 2.86 -10.02 -3.54
C VAL A 162 2.13 -8.68 -3.45
N VAL A 163 2.73 -7.62 -3.99
CA VAL A 163 2.16 -6.26 -3.96
C VAL A 163 0.86 -6.20 -4.75
N SER A 164 0.83 -6.77 -5.96
CA SER A 164 -0.40 -6.85 -6.76
C SER A 164 -1.54 -7.50 -5.99
N GLY A 165 -1.28 -8.63 -5.33
CA GLY A 165 -2.29 -9.35 -4.57
C GLY A 165 -2.71 -8.62 -3.30
N ALA A 166 -1.75 -8.15 -2.50
CA ALA A 166 -2.02 -7.50 -1.23
C ALA A 166 -2.83 -6.21 -1.37
N PHE A 167 -2.47 -5.34 -2.31
CA PHE A 167 -3.17 -4.08 -2.54
C PHE A 167 -4.51 -4.26 -3.28
N PHE A 168 -4.63 -5.31 -4.11
CA PHE A 168 -5.92 -5.69 -4.67
C PHE A 168 -6.90 -6.09 -3.57
N GLY A 169 -6.50 -7.01 -2.68
CA GLY A 169 -7.37 -7.50 -1.61
C GLY A 169 -7.79 -6.38 -0.65
N ASP A 170 -6.87 -5.50 -0.30
CA ASP A 170 -7.11 -4.33 0.53
C ASP A 170 -8.18 -3.41 -0.09
N LYS A 171 -7.98 -3.02 -1.34
CA LYS A 171 -8.89 -2.12 -2.08
C LYS A 171 -10.37 -2.60 -2.07
N ILE A 172 -10.62 -3.90 -2.16
CA ILE A 172 -11.98 -4.44 -2.23
C ILE A 172 -12.50 -4.96 -0.89
N SER A 173 -11.74 -4.80 0.19
CA SER A 173 -12.15 -5.21 1.53
C SER A 173 -13.00 -4.13 2.20
N PRO A 174 -14.20 -4.47 2.74
CA PRO A 174 -14.97 -3.53 3.54
C PRO A 174 -14.33 -3.23 4.91
N LEU A 175 -13.26 -3.94 5.24
CA LEU A 175 -12.47 -3.74 6.48
C LEU A 175 -11.30 -2.78 6.27
N SER A 176 -10.97 -2.45 5.02
CA SER A 176 -9.87 -1.55 4.67
C SER A 176 -10.15 -0.12 5.10
N ASP A 177 -9.14 0.52 5.67
CA ASP A 177 -9.21 1.92 6.11
C ASP A 177 -9.25 2.88 4.90
N THR A 178 -8.51 2.61 3.82
CA THR A 178 -8.51 3.43 2.60
C THR A 178 -9.85 3.34 1.87
N THR A 179 -10.41 2.14 1.74
CA THR A 179 -11.73 1.91 1.14
C THR A 179 -12.83 2.65 1.91
N ASN A 180 -12.80 2.56 3.24
CA ASN A 180 -13.73 3.28 4.10
C ASN A 180 -13.52 4.81 4.01
N LEU A 181 -12.28 5.27 3.94
CA LEU A 181 -11.98 6.69 3.77
C LEU A 181 -12.51 7.22 2.43
N ALA A 182 -12.27 6.51 1.33
CA ALA A 182 -12.75 6.90 0.00
C ALA A 182 -14.28 7.01 -0.03
N ALA A 183 -14.98 6.04 0.57
CA ALA A 183 -16.44 6.09 0.71
C ALA A 183 -16.88 7.28 1.58
N ALA A 184 -16.22 7.53 2.71
CA ALA A 184 -16.58 8.61 3.63
C ALA A 184 -16.39 10.00 3.02
N VAL A 185 -15.24 10.28 2.36
CA VAL A 185 -14.97 11.60 1.78
C VAL A 185 -15.82 11.91 0.55
N THR A 186 -16.33 10.88 -0.10
CA THR A 186 -17.27 11.03 -1.23
C THR A 186 -18.74 10.90 -0.82
N GLU A 187 -19.01 10.69 0.48
CA GLU A 187 -20.35 10.53 1.03
C GLU A 187 -21.13 9.39 0.35
N THR A 188 -20.47 8.26 0.10
CA THR A 188 -21.05 7.06 -0.53
C THR A 188 -21.09 5.89 0.46
N ASN A 189 -21.95 4.89 0.17
CA ASN A 189 -21.94 3.66 0.94
C ASN A 189 -20.74 2.79 0.56
N VAL A 190 -20.05 2.19 1.55
CA VAL A 190 -18.82 1.41 1.33
C VAL A 190 -19.07 0.18 0.44
N PHE A 191 -20.20 -0.50 0.57
CA PHE A 191 -20.49 -1.68 -0.27
C PHE A 191 -20.82 -1.30 -1.71
N ASP A 192 -21.51 -0.17 -1.92
CA ASP A 192 -21.76 0.37 -3.27
C ASP A 192 -20.47 0.87 -3.91
N HIS A 193 -19.58 1.48 -3.13
CA HIS A 193 -18.23 1.87 -3.54
C HIS A 193 -17.45 0.63 -3.99
N ILE A 194 -17.36 -0.44 -3.18
CA ILE A 194 -16.68 -1.69 -3.54
C ILE A 194 -17.27 -2.27 -4.82
N ARG A 195 -18.60 -2.37 -4.92
CA ARG A 195 -19.27 -2.88 -6.13
C ARG A 195 -18.95 -2.04 -7.37
N ASN A 196 -18.85 -0.71 -7.20
CA ASN A 196 -18.51 0.20 -8.29
C ASN A 196 -17.03 0.14 -8.73
N MET A 197 -16.14 -0.39 -7.89
CA MET A 197 -14.73 -0.62 -8.24
C MET A 197 -14.50 -1.92 -9.03
N MET A 198 -15.38 -2.92 -8.91
CA MET A 198 -15.20 -4.23 -9.54
C MET A 198 -14.92 -4.20 -11.05
N PRO A 199 -15.61 -3.35 -11.84
CA PRO A 199 -15.37 -3.28 -13.28
C PRO A 199 -13.93 -2.93 -13.69
N THR A 200 -13.20 -2.15 -12.91
CA THR A 200 -11.79 -1.81 -13.17
C THR A 200 -10.84 -2.79 -12.50
N THR A 201 -11.20 -3.25 -11.33
CA THR A 201 -10.33 -4.04 -10.44
C THR A 201 -10.25 -5.49 -10.89
N ILE A 202 -11.37 -6.13 -11.27
CA ILE A 202 -11.39 -7.53 -11.72
C ILE A 202 -10.60 -7.73 -13.03
N PRO A 203 -10.80 -6.93 -14.09
CA PRO A 203 -9.97 -7.07 -15.29
C PRO A 203 -8.49 -6.86 -15.03
N ALA A 204 -8.11 -5.88 -14.20
CA ALA A 204 -6.71 -5.67 -13.82
C ALA A 204 -6.11 -6.91 -13.14
N MET A 205 -6.87 -7.52 -12.22
CA MET A 205 -6.47 -8.73 -11.51
C MET A 205 -6.32 -9.93 -12.46
N VAL A 206 -7.29 -10.13 -13.36
CA VAL A 206 -7.25 -11.24 -14.33
C VAL A 206 -6.06 -11.09 -15.28
N ILE A 207 -5.81 -9.89 -15.79
CA ILE A 207 -4.65 -9.62 -16.67
C ILE A 207 -3.35 -9.88 -15.90
N ALA A 208 -3.21 -9.36 -14.68
CA ALA A 208 -2.04 -9.60 -13.84
C ALA A 208 -1.83 -11.09 -13.58
N PHE A 209 -2.89 -11.81 -13.23
CA PHE A 209 -2.86 -13.27 -13.01
C PHE A 209 -2.36 -14.03 -14.23
N VAL A 210 -2.90 -13.72 -15.40
CA VAL A 210 -2.49 -14.37 -16.66
C VAL A 210 -1.01 -14.07 -16.97
N ILE A 211 -0.56 -12.83 -16.77
CA ILE A 211 0.85 -12.47 -16.95
C ILE A 211 1.74 -13.28 -16.01
N TYR A 212 1.42 -13.34 -14.72
CA TYR A 212 2.21 -14.11 -13.77
C TYR A 212 2.18 -15.60 -14.03
N LEU A 213 1.07 -16.13 -14.54
CA LEU A 213 0.97 -17.54 -14.95
C LEU A 213 1.85 -17.84 -16.15
N ILE A 214 1.85 -16.97 -17.17
CA ILE A 214 2.68 -17.13 -18.36
C ILE A 214 4.17 -17.03 -18.01
N VAL A 215 4.56 -16.05 -17.21
CA VAL A 215 5.95 -15.86 -16.79
C VAL A 215 6.42 -17.01 -15.92
N GLY A 216 5.60 -17.43 -14.95
CA GLY A 216 5.90 -18.60 -14.11
C GLY A 216 6.03 -19.89 -14.90
N GLY A 217 5.15 -20.11 -15.89
CA GLY A 217 5.17 -21.28 -16.75
C GLY A 217 6.39 -21.39 -17.69
N GLN A 218 7.18 -20.32 -17.82
CA GLN A 218 8.45 -20.34 -18.57
C GLN A 218 9.64 -20.73 -17.69
N THR A 219 9.42 -20.95 -16.40
CA THR A 219 10.46 -21.36 -15.47
C THR A 219 10.65 -22.88 -15.59
N ASP A 220 11.49 -23.32 -16.51
CA ASP A 220 11.90 -24.72 -16.59
C ASP A 220 12.80 -25.02 -15.38
N VAL A 221 12.31 -25.85 -14.48
CA VAL A 221 13.07 -26.27 -13.30
C VAL A 221 14.10 -27.28 -13.76
N ASP A 222 15.34 -26.82 -13.90
CA ASP A 222 16.45 -27.67 -14.26
C ASP A 222 16.99 -28.44 -13.01
N THR A 223 17.91 -29.38 -13.26
CA THR A 223 18.54 -30.18 -12.20
C THR A 223 19.31 -29.33 -11.20
N ALA A 224 19.84 -28.16 -11.62
CA ALA A 224 20.56 -27.25 -10.72
C ALA A 224 19.59 -26.53 -9.77
N GLN A 225 18.42 -26.12 -10.26
CA GLN A 225 17.37 -25.52 -9.42
C GLN A 225 16.80 -26.54 -8.43
N LEU A 226 16.58 -27.80 -8.84
CA LEU A 226 16.15 -28.86 -7.92
C LEU A 226 17.18 -29.09 -6.81
N ALA A 227 18.47 -29.07 -7.15
CA ALA A 227 19.54 -29.16 -6.16
C ALA A 227 19.55 -27.94 -5.21
N GLN A 228 19.32 -26.73 -5.73
CA GLN A 228 19.22 -25.53 -4.91
C GLN A 228 18.03 -25.59 -3.96
N ILE A 229 16.86 -26.02 -4.41
CA ILE A 229 15.66 -26.20 -3.56
C ILE A 229 15.95 -27.23 -2.46
N ALA A 230 16.59 -28.36 -2.81
CA ALA A 230 16.98 -29.37 -1.84
C ALA A 230 17.95 -28.82 -0.78
N GLN A 231 18.97 -28.06 -1.20
CA GLN A 231 19.92 -27.39 -0.30
C GLN A 231 19.23 -26.37 0.61
N PHE A 232 18.28 -25.59 0.11
CA PHE A 232 17.46 -24.69 0.93
C PHE A 232 16.66 -25.45 1.99
N LYS A 233 15.98 -26.52 1.59
CA LYS A 233 15.21 -27.35 2.51
C LYS A 233 16.08 -27.99 3.58
N GLU A 234 17.26 -28.50 3.20
CA GLU A 234 18.23 -29.07 4.14
C GLU A 234 18.75 -28.00 5.10
N GLY A 235 19.12 -26.82 4.61
CA GLY A 235 19.56 -25.70 5.44
C GLY A 235 18.48 -25.25 6.43
N LEU A 236 17.21 -25.21 6.01
CA LEU A 236 16.09 -24.87 6.89
C LEU A 236 15.85 -25.95 7.94
N SER A 237 15.80 -27.22 7.54
CA SER A 237 15.51 -28.35 8.46
C SER A 237 16.63 -28.65 9.45
N SER A 238 17.89 -28.31 9.11
CA SER A 238 19.03 -28.50 10.02
C SER A 238 19.17 -27.42 11.09
N HIS A 239 18.60 -26.22 10.85
CA HIS A 239 18.75 -25.08 11.75
C HIS A 239 17.46 -24.67 12.46
N PHE A 240 16.30 -25.11 11.96
CA PHE A 240 15.01 -24.71 12.51
C PHE A 240 14.09 -25.89 12.82
N ASP A 241 13.35 -25.76 13.92
CA ASP A 241 12.24 -26.66 14.20
C ASP A 241 11.08 -26.37 13.23
N LEU A 242 10.71 -27.36 12.45
CA LEU A 242 9.62 -27.29 11.46
C LEU A 242 8.31 -27.89 12.01
N GLY A 243 8.19 -28.00 13.33
CA GLY A 243 6.99 -28.48 14.00
C GLY A 243 5.84 -27.47 14.02
N ILE A 244 4.82 -27.75 14.83
CA ILE A 244 3.59 -26.94 14.89
C ILE A 244 3.80 -25.63 15.68
N LEU A 245 4.74 -25.61 16.63
CA LEU A 245 4.93 -24.48 17.55
C LEU A 245 5.28 -23.17 16.82
N PRO A 246 6.15 -23.16 15.79
CA PRO A 246 6.42 -21.97 14.97
C PRO A 246 5.21 -21.42 14.20
N LEU A 247 4.12 -22.20 14.01
CA LEU A 247 2.89 -21.69 13.36
C LEU A 247 2.05 -20.81 14.27
N ILE A 248 2.19 -20.92 15.58
CA ILE A 248 1.33 -20.22 16.55
C ILE A 248 1.32 -18.70 16.32
N PRO A 249 2.47 -18.00 16.15
CA PRO A 249 2.48 -16.57 15.93
C PRO A 249 1.66 -16.14 14.70
N LEU A 250 1.79 -16.88 13.59
CA LEU A 250 1.03 -16.59 12.37
C LEU A 250 -0.47 -16.84 12.57
N ILE A 251 -0.85 -17.99 13.12
CA ILE A 251 -2.26 -18.34 13.32
C ILE A 251 -2.94 -17.30 14.23
N VAL A 252 -2.27 -16.86 15.30
CA VAL A 252 -2.84 -15.87 16.21
C VAL A 252 -2.98 -14.52 15.53
N VAL A 253 -1.99 -14.05 14.77
CA VAL A 253 -2.10 -12.79 14.00
C VAL A 253 -3.26 -12.86 13.02
N MET A 254 -3.39 -13.95 12.27
CA MET A 254 -4.50 -14.15 11.33
C MET A 254 -5.86 -14.18 12.04
N ALA A 255 -5.94 -14.85 13.19
CA ALA A 255 -7.17 -14.90 13.99
C ALA A 255 -7.53 -13.50 14.52
N LEU A 256 -6.57 -12.74 15.08
CA LEU A 256 -6.80 -11.37 15.56
C LEU A 256 -7.28 -10.46 14.44
N ALA A 257 -6.68 -10.57 13.26
CA ALA A 257 -7.10 -9.82 12.09
C ALA A 257 -8.52 -10.20 11.63
N PHE A 258 -8.85 -11.50 11.62
CA PHE A 258 -10.22 -11.99 11.34
C PHE A 258 -11.25 -11.45 12.34
N PHE A 259 -10.88 -11.33 13.62
CA PHE A 259 -11.72 -10.70 14.66
C PHE A 259 -11.67 -9.17 14.65
N LYS A 260 -11.13 -8.55 13.59
CA LYS A 260 -11.08 -7.08 13.39
C LYS A 260 -10.28 -6.32 14.45
N VAL A 261 -9.30 -6.97 15.07
CA VAL A 261 -8.34 -6.28 15.94
C VAL A 261 -7.45 -5.39 15.08
N SER A 262 -7.23 -4.15 15.51
CA SER A 262 -6.38 -3.18 14.79
C SER A 262 -5.01 -3.76 14.44
N PRO A 263 -4.40 -3.37 13.29
CA PRO A 263 -3.14 -3.96 12.82
C PRO A 263 -1.99 -3.90 13.83
N ILE A 264 -1.80 -2.76 14.49
CA ILE A 264 -0.69 -2.58 15.45
C ILE A 264 -0.75 -3.58 16.61
N PRO A 265 -1.86 -3.72 17.39
CA PRO A 265 -1.97 -4.73 18.43
C PRO A 265 -1.83 -6.15 17.91
N ALA A 266 -2.39 -6.46 16.73
CA ALA A 266 -2.30 -7.80 16.15
C ALA A 266 -0.85 -8.17 15.81
N LEU A 267 -0.13 -7.29 15.10
CA LEU A 267 1.27 -7.50 14.75
C LEU A 267 2.19 -7.51 15.98
N PHE A 268 1.92 -6.64 16.97
CA PHE A 268 2.67 -6.62 18.22
C PHE A 268 2.48 -7.92 19.01
N THR A 269 1.27 -8.47 19.03
CA THR A 269 1.02 -9.81 19.61
C THR A 269 1.81 -10.89 18.84
N GLY A 270 1.86 -10.79 17.50
CA GLY A 270 2.68 -11.67 16.67
C GLY A 270 4.17 -11.59 17.01
N PHE A 271 4.70 -10.37 17.23
CA PHE A 271 6.06 -10.14 17.70
C PHE A 271 6.31 -10.84 19.05
N ILE A 272 5.45 -10.61 20.05
CA ILE A 272 5.60 -11.21 21.38
C ILE A 272 5.55 -12.73 21.31
N LEU A 273 4.60 -13.31 20.58
CA LEU A 273 4.52 -14.76 20.42
C LEU A 273 5.73 -15.32 19.68
N GLY A 274 6.21 -14.65 18.63
CA GLY A 274 7.45 -15.02 17.97
C GLY A 274 8.65 -15.01 18.93
N ALA A 275 8.75 -13.99 19.78
CA ALA A 275 9.78 -13.89 20.80
C ALA A 275 9.71 -15.05 21.83
N ILE A 276 8.50 -15.39 22.30
CA ILE A 276 8.28 -16.49 23.24
C ILE A 276 8.65 -17.83 22.58
N VAL A 277 8.18 -18.08 21.35
CA VAL A 277 8.48 -19.32 20.62
C VAL A 277 9.99 -19.45 20.36
N ALA A 278 10.66 -18.35 19.99
CA ALA A 278 12.12 -18.35 19.80
C ALA A 278 12.85 -18.72 21.11
N ALA A 279 12.43 -18.14 22.24
CA ALA A 279 13.01 -18.46 23.53
C ALA A 279 12.79 -19.92 23.96
N VAL A 280 11.58 -20.45 23.69
CA VAL A 280 11.22 -21.82 24.08
C VAL A 280 11.88 -22.88 23.19
N ASN A 281 11.92 -22.65 21.86
CA ASN A 281 12.46 -23.65 20.92
C ASN A 281 13.98 -23.69 20.86
N TYR A 282 14.64 -22.55 21.11
CA TYR A 282 16.09 -22.40 20.86
C TYR A 282 16.85 -21.91 22.08
N ASP A 283 16.24 -21.91 23.26
CA ASP A 283 16.83 -21.44 24.52
C ASP A 283 17.47 -20.04 24.45
N TYR A 284 16.96 -19.17 23.55
CA TYR A 284 17.43 -17.80 23.48
C TYR A 284 17.06 -17.04 24.76
N ASN A 285 18.05 -16.44 25.38
CA ASN A 285 17.81 -15.62 26.57
C ASN A 285 17.16 -14.27 26.17
N LEU A 286 16.62 -13.58 27.17
CA LEU A 286 15.91 -12.31 26.97
C LEU A 286 16.76 -11.28 26.20
N ASN A 287 18.06 -11.18 26.52
CA ASN A 287 18.95 -10.21 25.86
C ASN A 287 19.13 -10.52 24.36
N GLN A 288 19.23 -11.79 23.99
CA GLN A 288 19.30 -12.20 22.57
C GLN A 288 18.02 -11.85 21.82
N VAL A 289 16.85 -12.15 22.41
CA VAL A 289 15.54 -11.81 21.81
C VAL A 289 15.39 -10.30 21.64
N LEU A 290 15.77 -9.48 22.63
CA LEU A 290 15.76 -8.02 22.53
C LEU A 290 16.74 -7.53 21.46
N THR A 291 17.91 -8.16 21.31
CA THR A 291 18.87 -7.85 20.27
C THR A 291 18.31 -8.17 18.89
N PHE A 292 17.62 -9.31 18.71
CA PHE A 292 16.98 -9.65 17.44
C PHE A 292 15.88 -8.62 17.12
N ALA A 293 15.03 -8.28 18.07
CA ALA A 293 13.98 -7.28 17.88
C ALA A 293 14.54 -5.91 17.47
N HIS A 294 15.71 -5.52 17.98
CA HIS A 294 16.32 -4.23 17.65
C HIS A 294 17.17 -4.27 16.39
N SER A 295 18.10 -5.22 16.29
CA SER A 295 19.18 -5.24 15.28
C SER A 295 18.98 -6.26 14.17
N GLY A 296 17.90 -7.07 14.23
CA GLY A 296 17.62 -8.16 13.31
C GLY A 296 18.20 -9.49 13.75
N PHE A 297 17.61 -10.57 13.25
CA PHE A 297 18.13 -11.92 13.43
C PHE A 297 19.37 -12.12 12.56
N LYS A 298 20.33 -12.90 13.07
CA LYS A 298 21.55 -13.25 12.33
C LYS A 298 21.86 -14.72 12.52
N ILE A 299 22.06 -15.40 11.42
CA ILE A 299 22.48 -16.80 11.35
C ILE A 299 23.56 -16.93 10.27
N SER A 300 24.42 -17.92 10.40
CA SER A 300 25.34 -18.34 9.37
C SER A 300 25.07 -19.80 9.07
N THR A 301 24.60 -20.07 7.85
CA THR A 301 24.39 -21.41 7.30
C THR A 301 25.45 -21.67 6.22
N ASP A 302 25.50 -22.88 5.70
CA ASP A 302 26.41 -23.18 4.59
C ASP A 302 25.90 -22.65 3.23
N THR A 303 24.77 -21.91 3.23
CA THR A 303 24.09 -21.42 2.03
C THR A 303 23.97 -19.90 2.07
N ALA A 304 24.81 -19.19 1.32
CA ALA A 304 24.83 -17.71 1.29
C ALA A 304 23.49 -17.06 0.91
N SER A 305 22.72 -17.67 0.01
CA SER A 305 21.40 -17.20 -0.37
C SER A 305 20.38 -17.34 0.77
N LEU A 306 20.46 -18.40 1.56
CA LEU A 306 19.65 -18.60 2.76
C LEU A 306 20.03 -17.58 3.86
N ASP A 307 21.33 -17.36 4.07
CA ASP A 307 21.83 -16.36 5.01
C ASP A 307 21.32 -14.95 4.66
N SER A 308 21.41 -14.56 3.39
CA SER A 308 20.93 -13.25 2.93
C SER A 308 19.42 -13.07 3.13
N LEU A 309 18.66 -14.16 3.07
CA LEU A 309 17.22 -14.17 3.28
C LEU A 309 16.86 -14.08 4.77
N LEU A 310 17.58 -14.78 5.64
CA LEU A 310 17.25 -14.90 7.06
C LEU A 310 17.89 -13.80 7.92
N ASN A 311 19.01 -13.20 7.49
CA ASN A 311 19.67 -12.12 8.21
C ASN A 311 18.96 -10.77 8.02
N ARG A 312 17.72 -10.66 8.53
CA ARG A 312 16.81 -9.53 8.31
C ARG A 312 16.04 -9.12 9.57
N GLY A 313 15.29 -8.03 9.40
CA GLY A 313 14.37 -7.53 10.42
C GLY A 313 15.04 -6.63 11.46
N GLY A 314 14.36 -6.46 12.58
CA GLY A 314 14.74 -5.53 13.63
C GLY A 314 14.31 -4.09 13.34
N VAL A 315 14.13 -3.29 14.40
CA VAL A 315 13.78 -1.86 14.27
C VAL A 315 14.80 -1.13 13.41
N SER A 316 16.09 -1.48 13.54
CA SER A 316 17.18 -0.83 12.80
C SER A 316 17.04 -0.92 11.28
N SER A 317 16.47 -2.02 10.76
CA SER A 317 16.24 -2.19 9.31
C SER A 317 15.17 -1.23 8.76
N MET A 318 14.26 -0.75 9.62
CA MET A 318 13.18 0.15 9.24
C MET A 318 13.55 1.62 9.33
N THR A 319 14.72 1.95 9.90
CA THR A 319 15.10 3.35 10.17
C THR A 319 15.18 4.18 8.88
N TRP A 320 15.76 3.62 7.83
CA TRP A 320 15.87 4.29 6.53
C TRP A 320 14.48 4.61 5.95
N VAL A 321 13.57 3.65 5.99
CA VAL A 321 12.20 3.80 5.47
C VAL A 321 11.40 4.80 6.30
N ILE A 322 11.51 4.74 7.64
CA ILE A 322 10.82 5.65 8.55
C ILE A 322 11.27 7.09 8.31
N THR A 323 12.59 7.30 8.22
CA THR A 323 13.12 8.65 7.97
C THR A 323 12.73 9.16 6.60
N LEU A 324 12.76 8.32 5.55
CA LEU A 324 12.27 8.68 4.22
C LEU A 324 10.82 9.15 4.27
N MET A 325 9.95 8.36 4.90
CA MET A 325 8.54 8.67 5.04
C MET A 325 8.32 9.98 5.82
N MET A 326 9.09 10.23 6.88
CA MET A 326 8.98 11.48 7.65
C MET A 326 9.32 12.71 6.79
N PHE A 327 10.36 12.67 5.97
CA PHE A 327 10.71 13.77 5.06
C PHE A 327 9.64 13.99 3.98
N ALA A 328 9.12 12.90 3.40
CA ALA A 328 8.07 12.98 2.39
C ALA A 328 6.78 13.58 2.95
N LEU A 329 6.35 13.12 4.13
CA LEU A 329 5.15 13.61 4.80
C LEU A 329 5.29 15.08 5.24
N ALA A 330 6.46 15.48 5.74
CA ALA A 330 6.73 16.87 6.09
C ALA A 330 6.64 17.78 4.86
N PHE A 331 7.22 17.36 3.74
CA PHE A 331 7.12 18.07 2.46
C PHE A 331 5.68 18.16 1.97
N GLY A 332 4.94 17.04 1.97
CA GLY A 332 3.52 16.98 1.60
C GLY A 332 2.65 17.89 2.48
N GLY A 333 2.86 17.86 3.80
CA GLY A 333 2.14 18.69 4.76
C GLY A 333 2.42 20.19 4.58
N ALA A 334 3.64 20.57 4.22
CA ALA A 334 3.97 21.95 3.88
C ALA A 334 3.27 22.41 2.59
N LEU A 335 3.23 21.56 1.55
CA LEU A 335 2.53 21.84 0.30
C LEU A 335 1.01 21.97 0.49
N GLU A 336 0.42 21.13 1.34
CA GLU A 336 -1.00 21.22 1.70
C GLU A 336 -1.28 22.52 2.46
N ARG A 337 -0.47 22.83 3.48
CA ARG A 337 -0.65 24.02 4.32
C ARG A 337 -0.50 25.32 3.56
N THR A 338 0.44 25.39 2.63
CA THR A 338 0.66 26.56 1.75
C THR A 338 -0.33 26.62 0.60
N ARG A 339 -1.27 25.68 0.51
CA ARG A 339 -2.29 25.56 -0.52
C ARG A 339 -1.73 25.38 -1.94
N CYS A 340 -0.45 24.98 -2.06
CA CYS A 340 0.17 24.69 -3.35
C CYS A 340 -0.54 23.53 -4.05
N LEU A 341 -0.86 22.44 -3.34
CA LEU A 341 -1.63 21.30 -3.89
C LEU A 341 -3.02 21.75 -4.35
N GLU A 342 -3.71 22.58 -3.56
CA GLU A 342 -5.02 23.13 -3.92
C GLU A 342 -4.96 23.96 -5.21
N SER A 343 -3.92 24.77 -5.40
CA SER A 343 -3.72 25.56 -6.62
C SER A 343 -3.58 24.67 -7.85
N VAL A 344 -2.79 23.60 -7.75
CA VAL A 344 -2.62 22.62 -8.84
C VAL A 344 -3.95 21.95 -9.17
N VAL A 345 -4.65 21.42 -8.18
CA VAL A 345 -5.94 20.73 -8.37
C VAL A 345 -6.99 21.66 -8.98
N ARG A 346 -7.11 22.89 -8.47
CA ARG A 346 -8.05 23.89 -9.05
C ARG A 346 -7.71 24.22 -10.51
N SER A 347 -6.44 24.26 -10.85
CA SER A 347 -6.02 24.53 -12.22
C SER A 347 -6.37 23.38 -13.15
N ILE A 348 -6.20 22.14 -12.70
CA ILE A 348 -6.63 20.96 -13.43
C ILE A 348 -8.16 20.96 -13.62
N LEU A 349 -8.93 21.22 -12.55
CA LEU A 349 -10.39 21.28 -12.61
C LEU A 349 -10.92 22.30 -13.63
N ARG A 350 -10.26 23.46 -13.79
CA ARG A 350 -10.64 24.47 -14.79
C ARG A 350 -10.49 23.99 -16.23
N LEU A 351 -9.60 23.03 -16.48
CA LEU A 351 -9.35 22.46 -17.80
C LEU A 351 -10.28 21.31 -18.13
N THR A 352 -11.00 20.75 -17.14
CA THR A 352 -11.86 19.58 -17.33
C THR A 352 -13.18 19.94 -17.97
N LYS A 353 -13.59 19.16 -18.97
CA LYS A 353 -14.89 19.30 -19.63
C LYS A 353 -15.62 17.94 -19.65
N GLY A 354 -16.83 17.92 -19.11
CA GLY A 354 -17.68 16.73 -19.08
C GLY A 354 -17.09 15.58 -18.25
N PHE A 355 -17.74 14.41 -18.31
CA PHE A 355 -17.37 13.23 -17.52
C PHE A 355 -15.94 12.74 -17.82
N ARG A 356 -15.58 12.66 -19.10
CA ARG A 356 -14.26 12.16 -19.52
C ARG A 356 -13.11 12.90 -18.85
N GLY A 357 -13.16 14.23 -18.94
CA GLY A 357 -12.17 15.09 -18.32
C GLY A 357 -12.21 15.02 -16.80
N LEU A 358 -13.39 15.05 -16.19
CA LEU A 358 -13.58 15.06 -14.76
C LEU A 358 -13.07 13.75 -14.11
N GLN A 359 -13.44 12.60 -14.66
CA GLN A 359 -13.03 11.29 -14.15
C GLN A 359 -11.51 11.07 -14.30
N THR A 360 -10.98 11.34 -15.51
CA THR A 360 -9.54 11.20 -15.77
C THR A 360 -8.72 12.13 -14.87
N SER A 361 -9.15 13.38 -14.72
CA SER A 361 -8.43 14.35 -13.87
C SER A 361 -8.51 13.96 -12.38
N ALA A 362 -9.61 13.37 -11.91
CA ALA A 362 -9.71 12.88 -10.53
C ALA A 362 -8.69 11.76 -10.25
N ILE A 363 -8.56 10.77 -11.16
CA ILE A 363 -7.56 9.70 -11.05
C ILE A 363 -6.15 10.30 -11.06
N LEU A 364 -5.82 11.13 -12.06
CA LEU A 364 -4.48 11.72 -12.19
C LEU A 364 -4.13 12.66 -11.04
N THR A 365 -5.11 13.38 -10.48
CA THR A 365 -4.89 14.23 -9.30
C THR A 365 -4.57 13.38 -8.08
N SER A 366 -5.27 12.27 -7.89
CA SER A 366 -4.98 11.34 -6.80
C SER A 366 -3.57 10.75 -6.93
N VAL A 367 -3.19 10.31 -8.14
CA VAL A 367 -1.81 9.87 -8.44
C VAL A 367 -0.78 10.97 -8.16
N ALA A 368 -1.02 12.18 -8.69
CA ALA A 368 -0.09 13.31 -8.49
C ALA A 368 0.05 13.68 -7.01
N THR A 369 -1.05 13.66 -6.25
CA THR A 369 -1.02 13.89 -4.81
C THR A 369 -0.19 12.82 -4.10
N ASN A 370 -0.34 11.54 -4.48
CA ASN A 370 0.48 10.45 -3.95
C ASN A 370 1.98 10.66 -4.20
N VAL A 371 2.34 11.04 -5.43
CA VAL A 371 3.75 11.31 -5.81
C VAL A 371 4.33 12.46 -5.00
N VAL A 372 3.54 13.52 -4.81
CA VAL A 372 4.03 14.78 -4.24
C VAL A 372 3.95 14.78 -2.71
N SER A 373 2.88 14.26 -2.13
CA SER A 373 2.70 14.27 -0.67
C SER A 373 3.33 13.07 0.03
N GLY A 374 3.59 11.97 -0.70
CA GLY A 374 4.07 10.72 -0.10
C GLY A 374 3.05 10.04 0.82
N ASP A 375 1.78 10.44 0.77
CA ASP A 375 0.74 9.96 1.67
C ASP A 375 -0.52 9.47 0.94
N VAL A 376 -0.95 8.25 1.25
CA VAL A 376 -2.13 7.64 0.64
C VAL A 376 -3.43 8.30 1.10
N TYR A 377 -3.54 8.66 2.37
CA TYR A 377 -4.76 9.23 2.91
C TYR A 377 -5.02 10.61 2.33
N LEU A 378 -3.98 11.44 2.19
CA LEU A 378 -4.09 12.75 1.55
C LEU A 378 -4.44 12.63 0.07
N SER A 379 -3.90 11.62 -0.63
CA SER A 379 -4.19 11.37 -2.05
C SER A 379 -5.63 10.93 -2.32
N ILE A 380 -6.33 10.44 -1.30
CA ILE A 380 -7.77 10.12 -1.33
C ILE A 380 -8.59 11.32 -0.86
N ALA A 381 -8.25 11.89 0.32
CA ALA A 381 -9.05 12.89 0.97
C ALA A 381 -9.10 14.24 0.23
N LEU A 382 -7.96 14.72 -0.29
CA LEU A 382 -7.90 16.01 -0.97
C LEU A 382 -8.67 16.01 -2.29
N PRO A 383 -8.44 15.09 -3.23
CA PRO A 383 -9.26 15.02 -4.45
C PRO A 383 -10.73 14.73 -4.14
N GLY A 384 -11.03 13.84 -3.18
CA GLY A 384 -12.41 13.52 -2.79
C GLY A 384 -13.21 14.76 -2.40
N ARG A 385 -12.65 15.60 -1.54
CA ARG A 385 -13.26 16.87 -1.11
C ARG A 385 -13.38 17.89 -2.25
N MET A 386 -12.38 18.00 -3.11
CA MET A 386 -12.33 19.04 -4.15
C MET A 386 -13.18 18.70 -5.37
N TYR A 387 -13.23 17.43 -5.76
CA TYR A 387 -14.00 16.99 -6.93
C TYR A 387 -15.47 16.69 -6.60
N GLY A 388 -15.82 16.36 -5.35
CA GLY A 388 -17.20 16.01 -4.97
C GLY A 388 -18.26 16.99 -5.44
N PRO A 389 -18.12 18.30 -5.19
CA PRO A 389 -19.06 19.31 -5.68
C PRO A 389 -19.21 19.35 -7.20
N GLU A 390 -18.11 19.15 -7.95
CA GLU A 390 -18.15 19.18 -9.42
C GLU A 390 -18.86 17.96 -10.01
N TYR A 391 -18.71 16.76 -9.40
CA TYR A 391 -19.50 15.59 -9.81
C TYR A 391 -21.00 15.83 -9.62
N SER A 392 -21.40 16.32 -8.46
CA SER A 392 -22.82 16.64 -8.17
C SER A 392 -23.37 17.71 -9.11
N LYS A 393 -22.61 18.77 -9.37
CA LYS A 393 -22.99 19.87 -10.29
C LYS A 393 -23.23 19.40 -11.72
N HIS A 394 -22.49 18.39 -12.18
CA HIS A 394 -22.64 17.85 -13.52
C HIS A 394 -23.59 16.63 -13.58
N GLY A 395 -24.29 16.29 -12.50
CA GLY A 395 -25.25 15.20 -12.43
C GLY A 395 -24.61 13.81 -12.50
N TYR A 396 -23.36 13.67 -12.03
CA TYR A 396 -22.69 12.37 -11.93
C TYR A 396 -22.68 11.87 -10.50
N SER A 397 -22.84 10.55 -10.36
CA SER A 397 -22.75 9.88 -9.06
C SER A 397 -21.37 10.05 -8.44
N ARG A 398 -21.31 10.31 -7.13
CA ARG A 398 -20.07 10.36 -6.36
C ARG A 398 -19.39 9.00 -6.25
N LEU A 399 -20.06 7.90 -6.57
CA LEU A 399 -19.45 6.57 -6.70
C LEU A 399 -18.37 6.53 -7.79
N ASN A 400 -18.53 7.31 -8.88
CA ASN A 400 -17.46 7.42 -9.87
C ASN A 400 -16.23 8.09 -9.29
N LEU A 401 -16.41 9.12 -8.47
CA LEU A 401 -15.31 9.81 -7.79
C LEU A 401 -14.64 8.88 -6.77
N SER A 402 -15.41 8.17 -5.95
CA SER A 402 -14.86 7.25 -4.95
C SER A 402 -13.97 6.18 -5.60
N ARG A 403 -14.38 5.64 -6.75
CA ARG A 403 -13.55 4.74 -7.56
C ARG A 403 -12.26 5.42 -8.04
N ALA A 404 -12.35 6.63 -8.58
CA ALA A 404 -11.21 7.35 -9.13
C ALA A 404 -10.11 7.62 -8.09
N ILE A 405 -10.51 8.10 -6.91
CA ILE A 405 -9.56 8.43 -5.83
C ILE A 405 -8.94 7.18 -5.20
N GLU A 406 -9.65 6.06 -5.17
CA GLU A 406 -9.12 4.79 -4.69
C GLU A 406 -8.14 4.17 -5.70
N GLU A 407 -8.42 4.28 -6.99
CA GLU A 407 -7.52 3.83 -8.05
C GLU A 407 -6.19 4.60 -8.08
N GLY A 408 -6.26 5.92 -7.98
CA GLY A 408 -5.07 6.77 -7.96
C GLY A 408 -4.39 6.86 -6.59
N GLY A 409 -5.13 6.64 -5.52
CA GLY A 409 -4.67 6.69 -4.12
C GLY A 409 -4.05 5.37 -3.69
N THR A 410 -4.87 4.41 -3.30
CA THR A 410 -4.42 3.17 -2.66
C THR A 410 -3.52 2.33 -3.55
N LEU A 411 -3.92 2.10 -4.81
CA LEU A 411 -3.17 1.18 -5.69
C LEU A 411 -1.84 1.75 -6.18
N VAL A 412 -1.73 3.06 -6.32
CA VAL A 412 -0.49 3.70 -6.80
C VAL A 412 0.51 3.94 -5.66
N SER A 413 0.03 4.00 -4.42
CA SER A 413 0.88 4.21 -3.24
C SER A 413 2.10 3.27 -3.16
N PRO A 414 1.99 1.94 -3.35
CA PRO A 414 3.14 1.04 -3.29
C PRO A 414 4.11 1.20 -4.47
N LEU A 415 3.72 1.88 -5.54
CA LEU A 415 4.55 2.08 -6.73
C LEU A 415 5.49 3.29 -6.62
N ILE A 416 5.33 4.10 -5.58
CA ILE A 416 6.12 5.32 -5.37
C ILE A 416 7.07 5.08 -4.19
N PRO A 417 8.38 4.97 -4.41
CA PRO A 417 9.33 4.55 -3.38
C PRO A 417 9.38 5.44 -2.13
N TRP A 418 9.14 6.72 -2.27
CA TRP A 418 9.08 7.69 -1.16
C TRP A 418 7.70 7.89 -0.56
N ASN A 419 6.67 7.25 -1.11
CA ASN A 419 5.35 7.18 -0.47
C ASN A 419 5.37 6.19 0.69
N ALA A 420 4.52 6.42 1.69
CA ALA A 420 4.41 5.52 2.84
C ALA A 420 4.20 4.05 2.44
N GLY A 421 3.34 3.80 1.41
CA GLY A 421 3.10 2.45 0.89
C GLY A 421 4.31 1.83 0.20
N GLY A 422 5.00 2.59 -0.68
CA GLY A 422 6.20 2.10 -1.37
C GLY A 422 7.37 1.91 -0.41
N ALA A 423 7.60 2.87 0.47
CA ALA A 423 8.61 2.77 1.52
C ALA A 423 8.38 1.53 2.41
N PHE A 424 7.13 1.28 2.82
CA PHE A 424 6.75 0.08 3.58
C PHE A 424 7.09 -1.21 2.82
N VAL A 425 6.73 -1.31 1.54
CA VAL A 425 7.02 -2.49 0.70
C VAL A 425 8.54 -2.72 0.61
N ILE A 426 9.29 -1.67 0.29
CA ILE A 426 10.76 -1.74 0.16
C ILE A 426 11.40 -2.23 1.46
N GLY A 427 11.05 -1.63 2.60
CA GLY A 427 11.61 -1.98 3.90
C GLY A 427 11.22 -3.40 4.35
N THR A 428 9.94 -3.75 4.22
CA THR A 428 9.40 -5.02 4.72
C THR A 428 9.88 -6.22 3.90
N LEU A 429 9.84 -6.12 2.57
CA LEU A 429 10.29 -7.21 1.69
C LEU A 429 11.82 -7.23 1.51
N GLY A 430 12.54 -6.28 2.09
CA GLY A 430 13.99 -6.19 2.01
C GLY A 430 14.49 -5.92 0.59
N LEU A 431 13.78 -5.07 -0.14
CA LEU A 431 14.14 -4.60 -1.47
C LEU A 431 15.24 -3.55 -1.36
N THR A 432 16.46 -4.01 -1.12
CA THR A 432 17.59 -3.12 -0.92
C THR A 432 17.95 -2.44 -2.24
N VAL A 433 17.92 -1.14 -2.24
CA VAL A 433 18.44 -0.34 -3.36
C VAL A 433 19.88 0.02 -3.05
N VAL A 434 20.81 -0.47 -3.85
CA VAL A 434 22.23 -0.17 -3.75
C VAL A 434 22.60 0.75 -4.90
N SER A 435 23.52 1.70 -4.67
CA SER A 435 24.04 2.55 -5.75
C SER A 435 24.52 1.69 -6.92
N GLY A 436 24.02 1.97 -8.11
CA GLY A 436 24.29 1.20 -9.32
C GLY A 436 23.44 -0.06 -9.54
N ASP A 437 22.64 -0.47 -8.57
CA ASP A 437 21.70 -1.59 -8.74
C ASP A 437 20.30 -1.22 -8.22
N TYR A 438 19.43 -0.85 -9.15
CA TYR A 438 18.01 -0.54 -8.91
C TYR A 438 17.10 -1.72 -9.25
N SER A 439 17.64 -2.93 -9.46
CA SER A 439 16.87 -4.09 -9.88
C SER A 439 15.73 -4.39 -8.91
N ALA A 440 15.91 -4.15 -7.62
CA ALA A 440 14.87 -4.32 -6.61
C ALA A 440 13.64 -3.44 -6.88
N LEU A 441 13.79 -2.25 -7.45
CA LEU A 441 12.68 -1.36 -7.81
C LEU A 441 11.91 -1.81 -9.05
N LEU A 442 12.39 -2.82 -9.78
CA LEU A 442 11.65 -3.39 -10.91
C LEU A 442 10.33 -4.05 -10.49
N TYR A 443 10.10 -4.26 -9.18
CA TYR A 443 8.76 -4.65 -8.72
C TYR A 443 7.69 -3.62 -9.09
N ILE A 444 8.04 -2.35 -9.24
CA ILE A 444 7.09 -1.25 -9.55
C ILE A 444 6.34 -1.51 -10.86
N PRO A 445 7.01 -1.66 -12.02
CA PRO A 445 6.32 -2.00 -13.26
C PRO A 445 5.73 -3.42 -13.24
N LEU A 446 6.23 -4.29 -12.38
CA LEU A 446 5.76 -5.67 -12.28
C LEU A 446 4.59 -5.86 -11.31
N ALA A 447 4.25 -4.89 -10.48
CA ALA A 447 3.03 -4.89 -9.67
C ALA A 447 1.80 -4.58 -10.54
N PHE A 448 1.50 -5.47 -11.48
CA PHE A 448 0.55 -5.26 -12.57
C PHE A 448 -0.84 -4.81 -12.10
N ALA A 449 -1.42 -5.44 -11.10
CA ALA A 449 -2.77 -5.08 -10.63
C ALA A 449 -2.84 -3.63 -10.14
N CYS A 450 -1.73 -3.12 -9.59
CA CYS A 450 -1.67 -1.79 -9.00
C CYS A 450 -1.75 -0.66 -10.03
N TRP A 451 -1.11 -0.80 -11.19
CA TRP A 451 -1.15 0.24 -12.22
C TRP A 451 -2.15 -0.05 -13.35
N LEU A 452 -2.51 -1.32 -13.60
CA LEU A 452 -3.54 -1.66 -14.58
C LEU A 452 -4.91 -1.12 -14.21
N SER A 453 -5.30 -1.16 -12.93
CA SER A 453 -6.62 -0.69 -12.49
C SER A 453 -6.84 0.80 -12.78
N PRO A 454 -5.95 1.74 -12.41
CA PRO A 454 -6.12 3.14 -12.81
C PRO A 454 -6.04 3.36 -14.32
N VAL A 455 -5.24 2.59 -15.07
CA VAL A 455 -5.21 2.67 -16.54
C VAL A 455 -6.56 2.25 -17.13
N ILE A 456 -7.14 1.13 -16.67
CA ILE A 456 -8.48 0.70 -17.08
C ILE A 456 -9.53 1.75 -16.67
N GLY A 457 -9.39 2.35 -15.49
CA GLY A 457 -10.24 3.44 -15.03
C GLY A 457 -10.22 4.65 -15.97
N ILE A 458 -9.03 5.01 -16.47
CA ILE A 458 -8.89 6.09 -17.49
C ILE A 458 -9.52 5.67 -18.82
N ILE A 459 -9.32 4.43 -19.27
CA ILE A 459 -9.96 3.92 -20.49
C ILE A 459 -11.49 3.99 -20.37
N TYR A 460 -12.07 3.58 -19.25
CA TYR A 460 -13.49 3.66 -19.01
C TYR A 460 -13.99 5.11 -18.90
N ALA A 461 -13.18 6.00 -18.33
CA ALA A 461 -13.50 7.44 -18.36
C ALA A 461 -13.61 7.98 -19.79
N GLN A 462 -12.69 7.59 -20.69
CA GLN A 462 -12.68 8.06 -22.08
C GLN A 462 -13.80 7.42 -22.94
N THR A 463 -14.13 6.17 -22.67
CA THR A 463 -15.22 5.46 -23.41
C THR A 463 -16.60 5.79 -22.84
N GLY A 464 -16.70 6.25 -21.59
CA GLY A 464 -17.96 6.46 -20.86
C GLY A 464 -18.55 5.16 -20.28
N TRP A 465 -17.80 4.05 -20.32
CA TRP A 465 -18.23 2.78 -19.75
C TRP A 465 -18.25 2.85 -18.22
N PHE A 466 -19.25 2.18 -17.61
CA PHE A 466 -19.43 2.14 -16.16
C PHE A 466 -19.47 3.53 -15.48
N SER A 467 -19.98 4.55 -16.22
CA SER A 467 -20.28 5.87 -15.66
C SER A 467 -21.69 5.87 -15.07
N LYS A 468 -21.83 6.19 -13.78
CA LYS A 468 -23.10 6.31 -13.11
C LYS A 468 -23.60 7.75 -13.06
N ARG A 469 -24.91 7.97 -13.21
CA ARG A 469 -25.58 9.24 -12.98
C ARG A 469 -26.14 9.33 -11.57
N SER A 470 -26.33 10.53 -11.06
CA SER A 470 -26.89 10.75 -9.70
C SER A 470 -28.28 10.14 -9.50
N ASP A 471 -29.09 10.09 -10.56
CA ASP A 471 -30.45 9.53 -10.52
C ASP A 471 -30.45 8.02 -10.27
N GLU A 472 -29.37 7.32 -10.65
CA GLU A 472 -29.22 5.88 -10.42
C GLU A 472 -28.93 5.55 -8.95
N ASP A 473 -28.38 6.49 -8.17
CA ASP A 473 -28.13 6.31 -6.74
C ASP A 473 -29.42 6.32 -5.93
N VAL A 474 -30.45 7.07 -6.39
CA VAL A 474 -31.77 7.18 -5.72
C VAL A 474 -32.58 5.89 -5.89
N MET A 475 -32.46 5.20 -7.04
CA MET A 475 -33.17 3.94 -7.30
C MET A 475 -32.63 2.75 -6.50
N SER A 476 -31.33 2.76 -6.16
CA SER A 476 -30.70 1.66 -5.41
C SER A 476 -30.97 1.71 -3.89
N THR A 477 -31.51 2.81 -3.39
CA THR A 477 -31.80 3.04 -1.96
C THR A 477 -33.28 2.89 -1.59
N GLN A 478 -34.17 2.63 -2.57
CA GLN A 478 -35.56 2.27 -2.24
C GLN A 478 -35.63 0.77 -1.96
N PRO A 479 -36.01 0.34 -0.73
CA PRO A 479 -36.36 -1.04 -0.49
C PRO A 479 -37.65 -1.34 -1.29
N ASP A 480 -37.78 -2.56 -1.83
CA ASP A 480 -38.94 -3.11 -2.55
C ASP A 480 -40.23 -2.98 -1.70
N SER A 481 -40.79 -1.80 -1.68
CA SER A 481 -42.07 -1.50 -0.96
C SER A 481 -43.27 -1.32 -1.90
N GLU A 482 -43.21 -1.80 -3.13
CA GLU A 482 -44.37 -1.81 -4.04
C GLU A 482 -44.75 -3.23 -4.48
N ASN A 483 -45.13 -4.08 -3.54
CA ASN A 483 -45.93 -5.28 -3.86
C ASN A 483 -46.85 -5.69 -2.72
N SER A 484 -47.61 -4.72 -2.16
CA SER A 484 -48.72 -5.01 -1.24
C SER A 484 -49.82 -3.98 -1.33
N SER A 485 -50.39 -3.79 -2.52
CA SER A 485 -51.68 -3.12 -2.68
C SER A 485 -52.57 -3.92 -3.63
N GLN A 486 -53.06 -5.06 -3.15
CA GLN A 486 -54.36 -5.57 -3.63
C GLN A 486 -55.48 -4.91 -2.83
N PRO A 487 -56.49 -4.31 -3.46
CA PRO A 487 -57.61 -3.77 -2.75
C PRO A 487 -58.54 -4.92 -2.30
N GLN A 488 -58.67 -5.13 -1.00
CA GLN A 488 -59.74 -5.94 -0.45
C GLN A 488 -61.08 -5.23 -0.70
N SER A 489 -61.86 -5.81 -1.59
CA SER A 489 -63.28 -5.46 -1.82
C SER A 489 -64.10 -5.65 -0.55
N LEU A 490 -64.62 -4.56 -0.03
CA LEU A 490 -65.79 -4.54 0.88
C LEU A 490 -66.99 -5.19 0.22
N LYS A 491 -67.35 -6.37 0.71
CA LYS A 491 -68.80 -6.78 0.63
C LYS A 491 -69.35 -6.89 2.05
N GLY A 492 -70.35 -6.03 2.30
CA GLY A 492 -71.09 -6.01 3.53
C GLY A 492 -71.99 -7.21 3.66
N ASN A 493 -72.49 -7.38 4.86
CA ASN A 493 -73.87 -7.55 5.24
C ASN A 493 -73.98 -8.10 6.66
N ILE A 494 -74.85 -7.43 7.35
CA ILE A 494 -75.69 -7.73 8.53
C ILE A 494 -74.97 -7.71 9.86
#